data_1e9da701ef937e934e3e96783fc60136
#
_entry.id   1e9da701ef937e934e3e96783fc60136
#
_cell.length_a   1.000
_cell.length_b   1.000
_cell.length_c   1.000
_cell.angle_alpha   90.00
_cell.angle_beta   90.00
_cell.angle_gamma   90.00
#
_symmetry.space_group_name_H-M   'P 1'
#
loop_
_entity.id
_entity.type
_entity.pdbx_description
1 polymer ?
#
loop_
_entity_poly.entity_id
_entity_poly.type
_entity_poly.pdbx_seq_one_letter_code
_entity_poly.pdbx_strand_id
1 'polypeptide(L)'
;MTKMNGPLRVGIGGPVGAGKTSLTAALARSLSKRFSVGVITNDIYTQEDAEALMRQQILPQDRIIGVETGGCPHTAIREDASINLAAVAELEKRHPEIEIVMIESGGDNLSATFSPELADLTVYVIDVAAGEEIPRKGGPALTKSDILVINKTDLAPYVGASLEVMRRDASEQRGDKPFFFAQIKNDKGTAEIQAYLLELAGV
;
A
#
# COMPACT_ATOMS: atom_id res chain seq x y z
N MET A 1 18.54 14.48 -2.36
CA MET A 1 18.64 13.30 -3.24
C MET A 1 18.67 13.75 -4.69
N THR A 2 19.63 13.33 -5.48
CA THR A 2 19.64 13.56 -6.92
C THR A 2 18.62 12.59 -7.52
N LYS A 3 17.48 13.11 -8.03
CA LYS A 3 16.49 12.32 -8.77
C LYS A 3 17.13 11.75 -10.03
N MET A 4 17.69 10.57 -9.96
CA MET A 4 18.23 9.92 -11.16
C MET A 4 17.13 9.30 -12.04
N ASN A 5 15.96 8.91 -11.45
CA ASN A 5 14.89 8.20 -12.16
C ASN A 5 13.45 8.58 -11.71
N GLY A 6 13.18 9.86 -11.34
CA GLY A 6 11.84 10.28 -10.89
C GLY A 6 11.59 10.06 -9.38
N PRO A 7 10.32 10.14 -8.91
CA PRO A 7 9.94 9.92 -7.52
C PRO A 7 10.05 8.44 -7.15
N LEU A 8 10.26 8.15 -5.84
CA LEU A 8 10.07 6.83 -5.29
C LEU A 8 8.61 6.40 -5.43
N ARG A 9 8.33 5.28 -6.05
CA ARG A 9 6.98 4.75 -6.24
C ARG A 9 6.73 3.58 -5.31
N VAL A 10 5.73 3.73 -4.43
CA VAL A 10 5.38 2.73 -3.41
C VAL A 10 4.01 2.14 -3.74
N GLY A 11 3.97 0.88 -4.14
CA GLY A 11 2.73 0.13 -4.37
C GLY A 11 2.15 -0.36 -3.05
N ILE A 12 0.86 -0.10 -2.81
CA ILE A 12 0.12 -0.57 -1.63
C ILE A 12 -1.02 -1.47 -2.10
N GLY A 13 -0.84 -2.78 -1.93
CA GLY A 13 -1.79 -3.83 -2.34
C GLY A 13 -2.47 -4.51 -1.15
N GLY A 14 -3.51 -5.28 -1.45
CA GLY A 14 -4.23 -6.08 -0.47
C GLY A 14 -5.72 -6.19 -0.74
N PRO A 15 -6.43 -7.12 -0.08
CA PRO A 15 -7.87 -7.32 -0.26
C PRO A 15 -8.69 -6.09 0.07
N VAL A 16 -9.92 -6.06 -0.48
CA VAL A 16 -10.92 -5.06 -0.09
C VAL A 16 -11.15 -5.13 1.42
N GLY A 17 -11.17 -3.97 2.06
CA GLY A 17 -11.39 -3.88 3.50
C GLY A 17 -10.16 -4.14 4.38
N ALA A 18 -9.01 -4.58 3.86
CA ALA A 18 -7.80 -4.84 4.67
C ALA A 18 -7.23 -3.59 5.36
N GLY A 19 -7.56 -2.40 4.85
CA GLY A 19 -7.11 -1.12 5.41
C GLY A 19 -6.00 -0.45 4.63
N LYS A 20 -5.90 -0.71 3.32
CA LYS A 20 -4.96 -0.05 2.40
C LYS A 20 -5.10 1.46 2.45
N THR A 21 -6.31 1.98 2.22
CA THR A 21 -6.60 3.43 2.22
C THR A 21 -6.25 4.08 3.57
N SER A 22 -6.50 3.38 4.67
CA SER A 22 -6.10 3.87 6.00
C SER A 22 -4.58 3.93 6.15
N LEU A 23 -3.84 2.94 5.64
CA LEU A 23 -2.38 2.93 5.66
C LEU A 23 -1.81 4.00 4.73
N THR A 24 -2.33 4.12 3.51
CA THR A 24 -2.00 5.18 2.54
C THR A 24 -2.15 6.55 3.18
N ALA A 25 -3.30 6.78 3.83
CA ALA A 25 -3.59 8.02 4.55
C ALA A 25 -2.58 8.32 5.66
N ALA A 26 -2.29 7.32 6.50
CA ALA A 26 -1.38 7.47 7.63
C ALA A 26 0.06 7.75 7.17
N LEU A 27 0.54 7.00 6.17
CA LEU A 27 1.86 7.21 5.58
C LEU A 27 1.96 8.57 4.86
N ALA A 28 0.96 8.94 4.05
CA ALA A 28 0.92 10.24 3.37
C ALA A 28 1.01 11.40 4.36
N ARG A 29 0.20 11.36 5.42
CA ARG A 29 0.20 12.38 6.48
C ARG A 29 1.56 12.51 7.18
N SER A 30 2.21 11.40 7.43
CA SER A 30 3.49 11.39 8.12
C SER A 30 4.65 11.79 7.20
N LEU A 31 4.70 11.22 6.00
CA LEU A 31 5.76 11.46 5.01
C LEU A 31 5.72 12.90 4.47
N SER A 32 4.52 13.49 4.29
CA SER A 32 4.37 14.87 3.78
C SER A 32 4.99 15.95 4.67
N LYS A 33 5.33 15.61 5.92
CA LYS A 33 6.07 16.52 6.82
C LYS A 33 7.53 16.72 6.41
N ARG A 34 8.09 15.82 5.60
CA ARG A 34 9.51 15.80 5.21
C ARG A 34 9.72 15.73 3.70
N PHE A 35 8.78 15.16 2.96
CA PHE A 35 8.87 14.88 1.54
C PHE A 35 7.69 15.47 0.78
N SER A 36 7.88 15.74 -0.49
CA SER A 36 6.81 16.07 -1.42
C SER A 36 6.12 14.79 -1.88
N VAL A 37 4.88 14.56 -1.42
CA VAL A 37 4.14 13.30 -1.58
C VAL A 37 2.96 13.49 -2.52
N GLY A 38 2.69 12.48 -3.36
CA GLY A 38 1.46 12.32 -4.13
C GLY A 38 0.86 10.93 -3.93
N VAL A 39 -0.43 10.79 -4.21
CA VAL A 39 -1.16 9.53 -4.08
C VAL A 39 -1.96 9.26 -5.35
N ILE A 40 -1.91 8.01 -5.80
CA ILE A 40 -2.77 7.47 -6.86
C ILE A 40 -3.58 6.34 -6.22
N THR A 41 -4.90 6.36 -6.38
CA THR A 41 -5.78 5.27 -5.96
C THR A 41 -6.43 4.63 -7.16
N ASN A 42 -6.50 3.31 -7.17
CA ASN A 42 -7.20 2.56 -8.19
C ASN A 42 -8.54 2.04 -7.65
N ASP A 43 -9.61 2.24 -8.39
CA ASP A 43 -10.89 1.62 -8.11
C ASP A 43 -11.53 1.14 -9.42
N ILE A 44 -12.47 0.19 -9.31
CA ILE A 44 -13.09 -0.44 -10.49
C ILE A 44 -14.09 0.51 -11.15
N TYR A 45 -14.98 1.15 -10.36
CA TYR A 45 -16.10 1.94 -10.85
C TYR A 45 -16.26 3.30 -10.17
N THR A 46 -15.47 3.61 -9.15
CA THR A 46 -15.64 4.81 -8.34
C THR A 46 -14.30 5.48 -8.08
N GLN A 47 -14.37 6.68 -7.53
CA GLN A 47 -13.20 7.39 -6.99
C GLN A 47 -13.30 7.50 -5.47
N GLU A 48 -14.02 6.57 -4.82
CA GLU A 48 -14.34 6.68 -3.39
C GLU A 48 -13.09 6.70 -2.51
N ASP A 49 -12.07 5.90 -2.82
CA ASP A 49 -10.81 5.91 -2.08
C ASP A 49 -10.07 7.25 -2.22
N ALA A 50 -10.05 7.84 -3.44
CA ALA A 50 -9.49 9.18 -3.64
C ALA A 50 -10.29 10.23 -2.88
N GLU A 51 -11.62 10.20 -2.97
CA GLU A 51 -12.50 11.10 -2.24
C GLU A 51 -12.38 10.95 -0.73
N ALA A 52 -12.20 9.71 -0.22
CA ALA A 52 -11.98 9.46 1.19
C ALA A 52 -10.68 10.11 1.68
N LEU A 53 -9.60 10.05 0.90
CA LEU A 53 -8.35 10.74 1.19
C LEU A 53 -8.49 12.27 1.13
N MET A 54 -9.21 12.78 0.12
CA MET A 54 -9.47 14.21 -0.02
C MET A 54 -10.32 14.75 1.14
N ARG A 55 -11.37 14.02 1.56
CA ARG A 55 -12.19 14.38 2.73
C ARG A 55 -11.38 14.46 4.03
N GLN A 56 -10.34 13.65 4.18
CA GLN A 56 -9.45 13.69 5.34
C GLN A 56 -8.45 14.85 5.29
N GLN A 57 -8.35 15.60 4.20
CA GLN A 57 -7.45 16.75 4.02
C GLN A 57 -5.97 16.43 4.33
N ILE A 58 -5.54 15.22 3.98
CA ILE A 58 -4.17 14.72 4.26
C ILE A 58 -3.15 15.40 3.36
N LEU A 59 -3.51 15.57 2.09
CA LEU A 59 -2.75 16.24 1.05
C LEU A 59 -3.63 17.26 0.32
N PRO A 60 -3.06 18.25 -0.35
CA PRO A 60 -3.76 19.05 -1.35
C PRO A 60 -4.44 18.16 -2.40
N GLN A 61 -5.64 18.52 -2.84
CA GLN A 61 -6.44 17.69 -3.76
C GLN A 61 -5.73 17.42 -5.09
N ASP A 62 -4.96 18.37 -5.58
CA ASP A 62 -4.18 18.26 -6.82
C ASP A 62 -3.01 17.27 -6.74
N ARG A 63 -2.71 16.72 -5.53
CA ARG A 63 -1.74 15.66 -5.26
C ARG A 63 -2.36 14.28 -5.13
N ILE A 64 -3.67 14.16 -5.34
CA ILE A 64 -4.40 12.90 -5.27
C ILE A 64 -5.07 12.68 -6.63
N ILE A 65 -4.80 11.53 -7.26
CA ILE A 65 -5.42 11.13 -8.52
C ILE A 65 -6.17 9.81 -8.29
N GLY A 66 -7.48 9.80 -8.56
CA GLY A 66 -8.27 8.59 -8.66
C GLY A 66 -8.22 8.03 -10.08
N VAL A 67 -7.92 6.76 -10.23
CA VAL A 67 -7.89 6.04 -11.50
C VAL A 67 -9.02 5.02 -11.51
N GLU A 68 -9.93 5.13 -12.48
CA GLU A 68 -10.97 4.14 -12.73
C GLU A 68 -10.43 3.08 -13.69
N THR A 69 -10.31 1.84 -13.22
CA THR A 69 -9.69 0.76 -13.98
C THR A 69 -10.66 0.05 -14.93
N GLY A 70 -11.98 0.28 -14.78
CA GLY A 70 -13.03 -0.19 -15.69
C GLY A 70 -13.18 -1.70 -15.83
N GLY A 71 -12.40 -2.49 -15.09
CA GLY A 71 -12.36 -3.93 -15.20
C GLY A 71 -11.65 -4.58 -14.03
N CYS A 72 -10.72 -5.49 -14.30
CA CYS A 72 -9.95 -6.16 -13.26
C CYS A 72 -8.85 -5.23 -12.71
N PRO A 73 -8.87 -4.85 -11.42
CA PRO A 73 -7.86 -3.95 -10.84
C PRO A 73 -6.44 -4.52 -10.91
N HIS A 74 -6.30 -5.83 -10.95
CA HIS A 74 -4.99 -6.50 -11.10
C HIS A 74 -4.29 -6.16 -12.41
N THR A 75 -5.05 -6.00 -13.50
CA THR A 75 -4.50 -5.61 -14.80
C THR A 75 -3.81 -4.27 -14.72
N ALA A 76 -4.43 -3.28 -14.09
CA ALA A 76 -3.92 -1.92 -14.01
C ALA A 76 -2.63 -1.77 -13.18
N ILE A 77 -2.34 -2.72 -12.29
CA ILE A 77 -1.10 -2.68 -11.48
C ILE A 77 -0.02 -3.64 -11.97
N ARG A 78 -0.36 -4.58 -12.89
CA ARG A 78 0.57 -5.62 -13.32
C ARG A 78 0.67 -5.78 -14.83
N GLU A 79 -0.40 -6.27 -15.52
CA GLU A 79 -0.34 -6.67 -16.93
C GLU A 79 -0.31 -5.44 -17.87
N ASP A 80 -1.04 -4.39 -17.52
CA ASP A 80 -1.07 -3.12 -18.26
C ASP A 80 -1.10 -1.94 -17.29
N ALA A 81 0.08 -1.56 -16.83
CA ALA A 81 0.24 -0.45 -15.90
C ALA A 81 0.15 0.94 -16.56
N SER A 82 -0.16 1.03 -17.84
CA SER A 82 -0.11 2.27 -18.63
C SER A 82 -0.94 3.41 -18.03
N ILE A 83 -2.14 3.13 -17.54
CA ILE A 83 -3.02 4.11 -16.93
C ILE A 83 -2.42 4.70 -15.63
N ASN A 84 -1.79 3.87 -14.81
CA ASN A 84 -1.10 4.31 -13.59
C ASN A 84 0.21 5.04 -13.89
N LEU A 85 0.97 4.59 -14.89
CA LEU A 85 2.17 5.30 -15.35
C LEU A 85 1.82 6.68 -15.89
N ALA A 86 0.70 6.81 -16.61
CA ALA A 86 0.20 8.11 -17.06
C ALA A 86 -0.19 9.02 -15.87
N ALA A 87 -0.81 8.46 -14.83
CA ALA A 87 -1.14 9.22 -13.61
C ALA A 87 0.13 9.65 -12.84
N VAL A 88 1.17 8.81 -12.78
CA VAL A 88 2.48 9.20 -12.22
C VAL A 88 3.07 10.36 -13.01
N ALA A 89 3.11 10.25 -14.34
CA ALA A 89 3.64 11.32 -15.21
C ALA A 89 2.85 12.64 -15.06
N GLU A 90 1.53 12.55 -14.85
CA GLU A 90 0.71 13.74 -14.62
C GLU A 90 1.02 14.40 -13.25
N LEU A 91 1.24 13.60 -12.18
CA LEU A 91 1.69 14.13 -10.90
C LEU A 91 3.07 14.79 -11.01
N GLU A 92 4.01 14.17 -11.71
CA GLU A 92 5.35 14.74 -11.92
C GLU A 92 5.30 16.04 -12.72
N LYS A 93 4.41 16.12 -13.71
CA LYS A 93 4.21 17.34 -14.51
C LYS A 93 3.61 18.49 -13.69
N ARG A 94 2.62 18.19 -12.83
CA ARG A 94 1.98 19.16 -11.93
C ARG A 94 2.91 19.59 -10.81
N HIS A 95 3.69 18.64 -10.29
CA HIS A 95 4.55 18.78 -9.12
C HIS A 95 5.96 18.26 -9.42
N PRO A 96 6.80 19.04 -10.15
CA PRO A 96 8.16 18.60 -10.50
C PRO A 96 9.07 18.32 -9.30
N GLU A 97 8.69 18.82 -8.13
CA GLU A 97 9.37 18.58 -6.85
C GLU A 97 8.94 17.28 -6.16
N ILE A 98 7.99 16.52 -6.72
CA ILE A 98 7.46 15.31 -6.07
C ILE A 98 8.58 14.29 -5.84
N GLU A 99 8.64 13.72 -4.63
CA GLU A 99 9.68 12.80 -4.19
C GLU A 99 9.15 11.39 -3.97
N ILE A 100 7.88 11.26 -3.53
CA ILE A 100 7.25 9.97 -3.27
C ILE A 100 5.86 9.95 -3.89
N VAL A 101 5.56 8.89 -4.64
CA VAL A 101 4.21 8.59 -5.14
C VAL A 101 3.76 7.25 -4.56
N MET A 102 2.68 7.27 -3.80
CA MET A 102 2.03 6.05 -3.33
C MET A 102 0.93 5.65 -4.31
N ILE A 103 0.89 4.36 -4.68
CA ILE A 103 -0.06 3.80 -5.64
C ILE A 103 -0.84 2.70 -4.93
N GLU A 104 -2.09 2.99 -4.61
CA GLU A 104 -2.99 2.04 -3.96
C GLU A 104 -3.75 1.22 -4.98
N SER A 105 -3.80 -0.10 -4.81
CA SER A 105 -4.58 -1.00 -5.67
C SER A 105 -6.06 -1.00 -5.31
N GLY A 106 -6.91 -1.31 -6.28
CA GLY A 106 -8.38 -1.31 -6.15
C GLY A 106 -8.97 -2.48 -5.35
N GLY A 107 -8.14 -3.26 -4.69
CA GLY A 107 -8.55 -4.47 -3.95
C GLY A 107 -8.12 -5.74 -4.68
N ASP A 108 -7.20 -6.45 -4.05
CA ASP A 108 -6.48 -7.57 -4.66
C ASP A 108 -6.73 -8.88 -3.93
N ASN A 109 -6.46 -9.97 -4.61
CA ASN A 109 -6.29 -11.28 -3.99
C ASN A 109 -4.79 -11.55 -3.73
N LEU A 110 -4.48 -12.68 -3.09
CA LEU A 110 -3.11 -13.06 -2.72
C LEU A 110 -2.18 -13.32 -3.92
N SER A 111 -2.68 -13.31 -5.16
CA SER A 111 -1.88 -13.50 -6.37
C SER A 111 -1.42 -12.19 -7.04
N ALA A 112 -2.07 -11.08 -6.72
CA ALA A 112 -1.81 -9.79 -7.37
C ALA A 112 -0.51 -9.16 -6.84
N THR A 113 0.40 -8.84 -7.76
CA THR A 113 1.66 -8.14 -7.46
C THR A 113 1.78 -6.93 -8.37
N PHE A 114 2.43 -5.87 -7.90
CA PHE A 114 2.76 -4.73 -8.75
C PHE A 114 3.79 -5.08 -9.82
N SER A 115 3.65 -4.49 -11.01
CA SER A 115 4.71 -4.50 -12.01
C SER A 115 5.94 -3.76 -11.49
N PRO A 116 7.17 -4.28 -11.71
CA PRO A 116 8.40 -3.55 -11.38
C PRO A 116 8.55 -2.21 -12.11
N GLU A 117 7.84 -2.04 -13.24
CA GLU A 117 7.81 -0.76 -13.96
C GLU A 117 6.96 0.29 -13.23
N LEU A 118 5.99 -0.15 -12.41
CA LEU A 118 5.07 0.74 -11.72
C LEU A 118 5.51 1.08 -10.30
N ALA A 119 6.03 0.12 -9.55
CA ALA A 119 6.40 0.29 -8.15
C ALA A 119 7.85 -0.15 -7.88
N ASP A 120 8.61 0.71 -7.20
CA ASP A 120 9.98 0.45 -6.76
C ASP A 120 9.99 -0.36 -5.46
N LEU A 121 9.02 -0.10 -4.57
CA LEU A 121 8.78 -0.83 -3.32
C LEU A 121 7.31 -1.20 -3.22
N THR A 122 7.03 -2.32 -2.57
CA THR A 122 5.67 -2.86 -2.42
C THR A 122 5.33 -3.18 -0.97
N VAL A 123 4.16 -2.71 -0.54
CA VAL A 123 3.55 -3.03 0.75
C VAL A 123 2.28 -3.83 0.50
N TYR A 124 2.17 -5.01 1.08
CA TYR A 124 0.95 -5.80 1.00
C TYR A 124 0.23 -5.82 2.36
N VAL A 125 -1.06 -5.50 2.37
CA VAL A 125 -1.86 -5.38 3.58
C VAL A 125 -2.88 -6.50 3.62
N ILE A 126 -2.85 -7.29 4.69
CA ILE A 126 -3.93 -8.23 5.08
C ILE A 126 -4.47 -7.82 6.44
N ASP A 127 -5.57 -8.41 6.88
CA ASP A 127 -6.10 -8.16 8.22
C ASP A 127 -6.51 -9.46 8.92
N VAL A 128 -6.60 -9.40 10.25
CA VAL A 128 -6.90 -10.58 11.07
C VAL A 128 -8.33 -11.10 10.87
N ALA A 129 -9.27 -10.26 10.42
CA ALA A 129 -10.66 -10.66 10.20
C ALA A 129 -10.85 -11.52 8.95
N ALA A 130 -9.87 -11.53 8.04
CA ALA A 130 -9.88 -12.40 6.87
C ALA A 130 -9.54 -13.87 7.20
N GLY A 131 -9.06 -14.13 8.43
CA GLY A 131 -8.70 -15.46 8.93
C GLY A 131 -7.22 -15.59 9.26
N GLU A 132 -6.91 -16.31 10.34
CA GLU A 132 -5.53 -16.52 10.79
C GLU A 132 -4.70 -17.37 9.81
N GLU A 133 -5.37 -18.11 8.92
CA GLU A 133 -4.74 -18.98 7.93
C GLU A 133 -4.23 -18.22 6.68
N ILE A 134 -4.55 -16.93 6.54
CA ILE A 134 -4.13 -16.15 5.36
C ILE A 134 -2.62 -16.16 5.15
N PRO A 135 -1.77 -15.91 6.17
CA PRO A 135 -0.32 -16.03 5.96
C PRO A 135 0.11 -17.41 5.49
N ARG A 136 -0.46 -18.49 6.06
CA ARG A 136 -0.14 -19.88 5.70
C ARG A 136 -0.56 -20.25 4.27
N LYS A 137 -1.68 -19.67 3.76
CA LYS A 137 -2.10 -19.86 2.37
C LYS A 137 -1.08 -19.30 1.39
N GLY A 138 -0.30 -18.30 1.81
CA GLY A 138 0.73 -17.70 1.01
C GLY A 138 0.18 -16.97 -0.22
N GLY A 139 0.94 -17.03 -1.30
CA GLY A 139 0.62 -16.38 -2.56
C GLY A 139 1.64 -15.30 -2.92
N PRO A 140 1.80 -14.99 -4.22
CA PRO A 140 2.85 -14.09 -4.69
C PRO A 140 2.81 -12.69 -4.07
N ALA A 141 1.62 -12.15 -3.85
CA ALA A 141 1.47 -10.82 -3.25
C ALA A 141 2.02 -10.79 -1.82
N LEU A 142 1.73 -11.83 -1.03
CA LEU A 142 2.20 -11.94 0.35
C LEU A 142 3.70 -12.24 0.43
N THR A 143 4.20 -13.17 -0.40
CA THR A 143 5.58 -13.66 -0.31
C THR A 143 6.60 -12.75 -1.01
N LYS A 144 6.19 -12.05 -2.09
CA LYS A 144 7.09 -11.22 -2.89
C LYS A 144 7.13 -9.76 -2.46
N SER A 145 6.07 -9.23 -1.84
CA SER A 145 6.08 -7.84 -1.34
C SER A 145 7.28 -7.57 -0.44
N ASP A 146 7.79 -6.34 -0.48
CA ASP A 146 8.91 -5.93 0.36
C ASP A 146 8.50 -5.85 1.82
N ILE A 147 7.30 -5.35 2.09
CA ILE A 147 6.71 -5.26 3.43
C ILE A 147 5.34 -5.96 3.44
N LEU A 148 5.07 -6.79 4.45
CA LEU A 148 3.73 -7.29 4.75
C LEU A 148 3.20 -6.59 6.00
N VAL A 149 1.95 -6.13 5.95
CA VAL A 149 1.23 -5.56 7.09
C VAL A 149 0.06 -6.46 7.46
N ILE A 150 0.03 -6.95 8.69
CA ILE A 150 -1.09 -7.69 9.28
C ILE A 150 -1.85 -6.70 10.17
N ASN A 151 -2.92 -6.14 9.62
CA ASN A 151 -3.65 -5.03 10.20
C ASN A 151 -4.81 -5.49 11.11
N LYS A 152 -5.42 -4.54 11.82
CA LYS A 152 -6.60 -4.72 12.68
C LYS A 152 -6.38 -5.76 13.78
N THR A 153 -5.18 -5.82 14.35
CA THR A 153 -4.83 -6.80 15.37
C THR A 153 -5.67 -6.69 16.66
N ASP A 154 -6.30 -5.54 16.88
CA ASP A 154 -7.30 -5.32 17.92
C ASP A 154 -8.56 -6.18 17.75
N LEU A 155 -8.88 -6.59 16.52
CA LEU A 155 -10.03 -7.45 16.25
C LEU A 155 -9.74 -8.94 16.47
N ALA A 156 -8.47 -9.34 16.60
CA ALA A 156 -8.08 -10.76 16.72
C ALA A 156 -8.90 -11.54 17.77
N PRO A 157 -9.14 -11.03 19.01
CA PRO A 157 -9.94 -11.75 20.00
C PRO A 157 -11.40 -11.93 19.59
N TYR A 158 -11.94 -11.01 18.79
CA TYR A 158 -13.36 -11.03 18.39
C TYR A 158 -13.63 -11.94 17.19
N VAL A 159 -12.61 -12.19 16.38
CA VAL A 159 -12.72 -13.06 15.18
C VAL A 159 -12.07 -14.43 15.40
N GLY A 160 -11.56 -14.70 16.60
CA GLY A 160 -10.92 -15.96 16.94
C GLY A 160 -9.58 -16.20 16.26
N ALA A 161 -8.90 -15.14 15.82
CA ALA A 161 -7.60 -15.24 15.17
C ALA A 161 -6.46 -15.22 16.20
N SER A 162 -5.49 -16.12 16.05
CA SER A 162 -4.26 -16.14 16.86
C SER A 162 -3.14 -15.38 16.19
N LEU A 163 -2.70 -14.29 16.79
CA LEU A 163 -1.56 -13.50 16.29
C LEU A 163 -0.26 -14.32 16.33
N GLU A 164 -0.14 -15.29 17.25
CA GLU A 164 1.01 -16.18 17.33
C GLU A 164 1.09 -17.11 16.12
N VAL A 165 -0.06 -17.70 15.74
CA VAL A 165 -0.20 -18.52 14.53
C VAL A 165 0.14 -17.70 13.29
N MET A 166 -0.45 -16.51 13.15
CA MET A 166 -0.17 -15.63 12.01
C MET A 166 1.30 -15.22 11.95
N ARG A 167 1.95 -14.98 13.08
CA ARG A 167 3.38 -14.65 13.15
C ARG A 167 4.23 -15.80 12.65
N ARG A 168 4.00 -17.02 13.16
CA ARG A 168 4.74 -18.22 12.73
C ARG A 168 4.58 -18.43 11.23
N ASP A 169 3.34 -18.44 10.75
CA ASP A 169 3.01 -18.73 9.36
C ASP A 169 3.56 -17.64 8.41
N ALA A 170 3.51 -16.36 8.82
CA ALA A 170 4.13 -15.28 8.06
C ALA A 170 5.66 -15.41 8.00
N SER A 171 6.32 -15.78 9.10
CA SER A 171 7.76 -16.03 9.13
C SER A 171 8.15 -17.18 8.20
N GLU A 172 7.39 -18.29 8.24
CA GLU A 172 7.64 -19.44 7.36
C GLU A 172 7.51 -19.09 5.88
N GLN A 173 6.50 -18.28 5.51
CA GLN A 173 6.24 -17.92 4.12
C GLN A 173 7.17 -16.84 3.58
N ARG A 174 7.67 -15.95 4.43
CA ARG A 174 8.43 -14.78 4.01
C ARG A 174 9.94 -14.89 4.24
N GLY A 175 10.38 -15.85 5.08
CA GLY A 175 11.79 -15.95 5.47
C GLY A 175 12.25 -14.67 6.17
N ASP A 176 13.31 -14.04 5.65
CA ASP A 176 13.89 -12.82 6.23
C ASP A 176 13.15 -11.53 5.86
N LYS A 177 12.12 -11.61 5.00
CA LYS A 177 11.34 -10.42 4.63
C LYS A 177 10.46 -9.96 5.78
N PRO A 178 10.42 -8.64 6.07
CA PRO A 178 9.72 -8.12 7.24
C PRO A 178 8.21 -8.23 7.11
N PHE A 179 7.58 -8.36 8.27
CA PHE A 179 6.15 -8.14 8.42
C PHE A 179 5.86 -7.43 9.75
N PHE A 180 4.79 -6.64 9.76
CA PHE A 180 4.40 -5.80 10.88
C PHE A 180 2.95 -6.10 11.28
N PHE A 181 2.72 -6.25 12.57
CA PHE A 181 1.37 -6.22 13.14
C PHE A 181 0.98 -4.77 13.39
N ALA A 182 -0.24 -4.40 12.96
CA ALA A 182 -0.68 -3.02 13.04
C ALA A 182 -2.15 -2.88 13.48
N GLN A 183 -2.46 -1.69 13.98
CA GLN A 183 -3.82 -1.19 14.21
C GLN A 183 -3.84 0.23 13.63
N ILE A 184 -3.89 0.34 12.30
CA ILE A 184 -3.68 1.60 11.59
C ILE A 184 -4.67 2.69 12.05
N LYS A 185 -5.94 2.33 12.30
CA LYS A 185 -6.93 3.28 12.83
C LYS A 185 -6.56 3.86 14.19
N ASN A 186 -5.76 3.13 14.98
CA ASN A 186 -5.31 3.51 16.32
C ASN A 186 -3.86 4.01 16.30
N ASP A 187 -3.31 4.29 15.11
CA ASP A 187 -1.94 4.75 14.87
C ASP A 187 -0.85 3.86 15.50
N LYS A 188 -1.09 2.53 15.54
CA LYS A 188 -0.12 1.55 16.03
C LYS A 188 0.51 0.79 14.88
N GLY A 189 1.85 0.74 14.86
CA GLY A 189 2.65 0.09 13.84
C GLY A 189 2.98 0.97 12.63
N THR A 190 2.32 2.11 12.46
CA THR A 190 2.53 3.01 11.30
C THR A 190 3.94 3.59 11.27
N ALA A 191 4.47 3.98 12.43
CA ALA A 191 5.80 4.56 12.53
C ALA A 191 6.90 3.56 12.16
N GLU A 192 6.77 2.31 12.60
CA GLU A 192 7.71 1.22 12.30
C GLU A 192 7.68 0.86 10.80
N ILE A 193 6.47 0.77 10.22
CA ILE A 193 6.29 0.53 8.78
C ILE A 193 6.95 1.65 7.98
N GLN A 194 6.72 2.91 8.35
CA GLN A 194 7.31 4.06 7.69
C GLN A 194 8.84 4.06 7.80
N ALA A 195 9.38 3.83 9.00
CA ALA A 195 10.82 3.81 9.22
C ALA A 195 11.50 2.76 8.34
N TYR A 196 10.93 1.55 8.28
CA TYR A 196 11.46 0.48 7.45
C TYR A 196 11.32 0.78 5.95
N LEU A 197 10.21 1.38 5.52
CA LEU A 197 10.02 1.81 4.13
C LEU A 197 11.10 2.81 3.70
N LEU A 198 11.41 3.79 4.56
CA LEU A 198 12.47 4.79 4.30
C LEU A 198 13.86 4.15 4.29
N GLU A 199 14.12 3.19 5.18
CA GLU A 199 15.36 2.39 5.20
C GLU A 199 15.56 1.65 3.88
N LEU A 200 14.53 0.94 3.39
CA LEU A 200 14.57 0.26 2.09
C LEU A 200 14.79 1.23 0.93
N ALA A 201 14.23 2.42 1.02
CA ALA A 201 14.41 3.48 0.02
C ALA A 201 15.78 4.17 0.09
N GLY A 202 16.57 3.91 1.14
CA GLY A 202 17.87 4.55 1.36
C GLY A 202 17.79 6.03 1.76
N VAL A 203 16.75 6.44 2.50
CA VAL A 203 16.48 7.84 2.93
C VAL A 203 16.23 7.99 4.41
#